data_0526c10f181f481b3d9ff5b7ca631efb
#
_entry.id   0526c10f181f481b3d9ff5b7ca631efb
#
_cell.length_a   1.000
_cell.length_b   1.000
_cell.length_c   1.000
_cell.angle_alpha   90.00
_cell.angle_beta   90.00
_cell.angle_gamma   90.00
#
_symmetry.space_group_name_H-M   'P 1'
#
loop_
_entity.id
_entity.type
_entity.pdbx_description
1 polymer ?
#
loop_
_entity_poly.entity_id
_entity_poly.type
_entity_poly.pdbx_seq_one_letter_code
_entity_poly.pdbx_strand_id
1 'polypeptide(L)'
;MLNWIRGHAGDGALVTSVCTGSLVLAAAGLLDGKPATTHWGSLELLPTLGNQIEVRPDDRFVDTGEVITAAGVSAGIDMALHLVARLHSPERAREVRRYIQYDPEPPV
;
A
#
# COMPACT_ATOMS: atom_id res chain seq x y z
N MET A 1 -17.91 -4.82 -7.01
CA MET A 1 -16.74 -4.12 -6.44
C MET A 1 -15.47 -4.38 -7.22
N LEU A 2 -15.10 -5.62 -7.51
CA LEU A 2 -13.85 -5.92 -8.23
C LEU A 2 -13.82 -5.32 -9.63
N ASN A 3 -14.92 -5.38 -10.35
CA ASN A 3 -15.01 -4.77 -11.70
C ASN A 3 -14.87 -3.25 -11.66
N TRP A 4 -15.41 -2.62 -10.63
CA TRP A 4 -15.29 -1.18 -10.44
C TRP A 4 -13.82 -0.78 -10.22
N ILE A 5 -13.11 -1.53 -9.36
CA ILE A 5 -11.69 -1.30 -9.10
C ILE A 5 -10.87 -1.51 -10.37
N ARG A 6 -11.11 -2.60 -11.09
CA ARG A 6 -10.42 -2.87 -12.36
C ARG A 6 -10.63 -1.76 -13.39
N GLY A 7 -11.85 -1.23 -13.46
CA GLY A 7 -12.18 -0.15 -14.38
C GLY A 7 -11.37 1.10 -14.10
N HIS A 8 -11.29 1.53 -12.85
CA HIS A 8 -10.50 2.71 -12.47
C HIS A 8 -9.00 2.50 -12.65
N ALA A 9 -8.47 1.32 -12.33
CA ALA A 9 -7.07 0.99 -12.58
C ALA A 9 -6.76 1.03 -14.08
N GLY A 10 -7.64 0.49 -14.91
CA GLY A 10 -7.50 0.53 -16.36
C GLY A 10 -7.56 1.93 -16.94
N ASP A 11 -8.22 2.87 -16.26
CA ASP A 11 -8.29 4.27 -16.65
C ASP A 11 -7.09 5.10 -16.16
N GLY A 12 -6.09 4.45 -15.57
CA GLY A 12 -4.87 5.11 -15.13
C GLY A 12 -4.92 5.68 -13.71
N ALA A 13 -5.93 5.37 -12.93
CA ALA A 13 -5.99 5.80 -11.53
C ALA A 13 -4.89 5.12 -10.72
N LEU A 14 -4.28 5.88 -9.81
CA LEU A 14 -3.38 5.32 -8.81
C LEU A 14 -4.22 4.55 -7.79
N VAL A 15 -3.92 3.27 -7.61
CA VAL A 15 -4.66 2.41 -6.67
C VAL A 15 -3.80 2.18 -5.44
N THR A 16 -4.39 2.39 -4.27
CA THR A 16 -3.68 2.18 -3.00
C THR A 16 -4.50 1.30 -2.07
N SER A 17 -3.81 0.56 -1.20
CA SER A 17 -4.46 -0.22 -0.16
C SER A 17 -3.74 -0.07 1.17
N VAL A 18 -4.50 -0.20 2.24
CA VAL A 18 -3.99 -0.28 3.60
C VAL A 18 -4.40 -1.60 4.22
N CYS A 19 -3.52 -2.15 5.06
CA CYS A 19 -3.81 -3.36 5.84
C CYS A 19 -4.26 -4.51 4.92
N THR A 20 -5.42 -5.11 5.21
CA THR A 20 -5.98 -6.23 4.44
C THR A 20 -6.61 -5.82 3.11
N GLY A 21 -6.66 -4.52 2.80
CA GLY A 21 -7.20 -4.04 1.53
C GLY A 21 -6.49 -4.61 0.30
N SER A 22 -5.20 -4.96 0.43
CA SER A 22 -4.45 -5.58 -0.66
C SER A 22 -5.00 -6.96 -1.06
N LEU A 23 -5.69 -7.65 -0.16
CA LEU A 23 -6.35 -8.92 -0.49
C LEU A 23 -7.43 -8.69 -1.56
N VAL A 24 -8.14 -7.59 -1.48
CA VAL A 24 -9.14 -7.19 -2.50
C VAL A 24 -8.46 -6.90 -3.84
N LEU A 25 -7.33 -6.20 -3.80
CA LEU A 25 -6.57 -5.88 -5.02
C LEU A 25 -6.00 -7.15 -5.65
N ALA A 26 -5.54 -8.10 -4.84
CA ALA A 26 -5.07 -9.39 -5.33
C ALA A 26 -6.20 -10.15 -6.03
N ALA A 27 -7.39 -10.19 -5.43
CA ALA A 27 -8.56 -10.84 -6.02
C ALA A 27 -9.00 -10.16 -7.32
N ALA A 28 -8.75 -8.85 -7.45
CA ALA A 28 -9.03 -8.12 -8.68
C ALA A 28 -7.98 -8.33 -9.77
N GLY A 29 -6.88 -9.03 -9.48
CA GLY A 29 -5.80 -9.28 -10.45
C GLY A 29 -4.79 -8.14 -10.57
N LEU A 30 -4.89 -7.12 -9.73
CA LEU A 30 -4.04 -5.93 -9.84
C LEU A 30 -2.63 -6.13 -9.28
N LEU A 31 -2.40 -7.21 -8.55
CA LEU A 31 -1.09 -7.51 -7.96
C LEU A 31 -0.34 -8.63 -8.67
N ASP A 32 -0.90 -9.18 -9.74
CA ASP A 32 -0.30 -10.29 -10.47
C ASP A 32 1.08 -9.90 -11.01
N GLY A 33 2.09 -10.70 -10.67
CA GLY A 33 3.47 -10.48 -11.09
C GLY A 33 4.15 -9.30 -10.40
N LYS A 34 3.55 -8.73 -9.38
CA LYS A 34 4.05 -7.52 -8.72
C LYS A 34 4.42 -7.77 -7.26
N PRO A 35 5.38 -6.98 -6.73
CA PRO A 35 5.62 -6.99 -5.28
C PRO A 35 4.47 -6.32 -4.54
N ALA A 36 4.13 -6.84 -3.37
CA ALA A 36 3.07 -6.31 -2.55
C ALA A 36 3.23 -6.71 -1.10
N THR A 37 2.59 -5.95 -0.22
CA THR A 37 2.50 -6.31 1.19
C THR A 37 1.07 -6.19 1.68
N THR A 38 0.83 -6.67 2.89
CA THR A 38 -0.47 -6.64 3.54
C THR A 38 -0.26 -6.65 5.06
N HIS A 39 -1.34 -6.66 5.82
CA HIS A 39 -1.23 -6.85 7.27
C HIS A 39 -0.48 -8.15 7.57
N TRP A 40 0.39 -8.14 8.59
CA TRP A 40 1.25 -9.28 8.92
C TRP A 40 0.48 -10.60 9.09
N GLY A 41 -0.73 -10.53 9.61
CA GLY A 41 -1.59 -11.71 9.82
C GLY A 41 -2.16 -12.31 8.54
N SER A 42 -2.00 -11.64 7.40
CA SER A 42 -2.53 -12.09 6.10
C SER A 42 -1.45 -12.34 5.06
N LEU A 43 -0.17 -12.33 5.45
CA LEU A 43 0.94 -12.53 4.52
C LEU A 43 0.88 -13.88 3.80
N GLU A 44 0.42 -14.92 4.48
CA GLU A 44 0.29 -16.25 3.88
C GLU A 44 -0.88 -16.35 2.92
N LEU A 45 -1.95 -15.59 3.18
CA LEU A 45 -3.14 -15.60 2.34
C LEU A 45 -2.93 -14.82 1.04
N LEU A 46 -2.18 -13.73 1.08
CA LEU A 46 -2.03 -12.81 -0.05
C LEU A 46 -1.64 -13.51 -1.35
N PRO A 47 -0.59 -14.37 -1.39
CA PRO A 47 -0.17 -14.98 -2.65
C PRO A 47 -1.18 -15.99 -3.20
N THR A 48 -2.09 -16.49 -2.37
CA THR A 48 -3.11 -17.47 -2.81
C THR A 48 -4.23 -16.83 -3.62
N LEU A 49 -4.38 -15.49 -3.53
CA LEU A 49 -5.47 -14.77 -4.16
C LEU A 49 -5.11 -14.23 -5.55
N GLY A 50 -3.88 -14.37 -5.99
CA GLY A 50 -3.43 -13.91 -7.29
C GLY A 50 -2.34 -14.82 -7.88
N ASN A 51 -1.72 -14.35 -8.97
CA ASN A 51 -0.69 -15.09 -9.68
C ASN A 51 0.66 -14.40 -9.54
N GLN A 52 1.66 -15.15 -9.02
CA GLN A 52 3.05 -14.67 -8.95
C GLN A 52 3.19 -13.33 -8.18
N ILE A 53 2.44 -13.17 -7.09
CA ILE A 53 2.60 -12.02 -6.22
C ILE A 53 3.88 -12.22 -5.41
N GLU A 54 4.80 -11.24 -5.48
CA GLU A 54 6.01 -11.24 -4.67
C GLU A 54 5.70 -10.60 -3.31
N VAL A 55 5.50 -11.43 -2.29
CA VAL A 55 5.18 -10.95 -0.96
C VAL A 55 6.41 -10.27 -0.34
N ARG A 56 6.23 -9.07 0.20
CA ARG A 56 7.26 -8.29 0.90
C ARG A 56 6.92 -8.22 2.39
N PRO A 57 7.33 -9.22 3.19
CA PRO A 57 6.88 -9.32 4.58
C PRO A 57 7.44 -8.25 5.51
N ASP A 58 8.59 -7.69 5.17
CA ASP A 58 9.27 -6.72 6.03
C ASP A 58 9.11 -5.26 5.59
N ASP A 59 8.47 -5.03 4.45
CA ASP A 59 8.26 -3.68 3.94
C ASP A 59 7.01 -3.07 4.58
N ARG A 60 7.11 -1.82 4.98
CA ARG A 60 5.96 -1.10 5.53
C ARG A 60 4.97 -0.70 4.44
N PHE A 61 5.47 -0.41 3.24
CA PHE A 61 4.66 -0.22 2.04
C PHE A 61 5.48 -0.60 0.81
N VAL A 62 4.78 -0.89 -0.28
CA VAL A 62 5.41 -1.22 -1.57
C VAL A 62 4.75 -0.37 -2.66
N ASP A 63 5.56 0.41 -3.37
CA ASP A 63 5.11 1.25 -4.48
C ASP A 63 5.57 0.63 -5.80
N THR A 64 4.63 0.20 -6.64
CA THR A 64 4.94 -0.36 -7.97
C THR A 64 4.79 0.66 -9.10
N GLY A 65 4.51 1.92 -8.76
CA GLY A 65 4.21 2.97 -9.73
C GLY A 65 2.71 3.17 -9.93
N GLU A 66 1.97 2.12 -10.15
CA GLU A 66 0.52 2.16 -10.40
C GLU A 66 -0.31 1.69 -9.21
N VAL A 67 0.27 0.83 -8.38
CA VAL A 67 -0.39 0.28 -7.20
C VAL A 67 0.56 0.39 -6.02
N ILE A 68 0.04 0.87 -4.90
CA ILE A 68 0.79 0.96 -3.65
C ILE A 68 0.03 0.19 -2.58
N THR A 69 0.70 -0.78 -1.96
CA THR A 69 0.13 -1.54 -0.86
C THR A 69 0.86 -1.21 0.44
N ALA A 70 0.12 -1.04 1.52
CA ALA A 70 0.69 -0.80 2.85
C ALA A 70 0.40 -1.98 3.77
N ALA A 71 1.33 -2.21 4.69
CA ALA A 71 1.18 -3.22 5.73
C ALA A 71 0.17 -2.75 6.79
N GLY A 72 0.23 -3.32 7.99
CA GLY A 72 -0.79 -3.09 9.00
C GLY A 72 -0.78 -1.70 9.61
N VAL A 73 -1.91 -1.27 10.01
CA VAL A 73 -2.31 -0.10 10.81
C VAL A 73 -1.40 1.12 10.67
N SER A 74 -0.31 1.22 11.45
CA SER A 74 0.59 2.39 11.43
C SER A 74 1.38 2.53 10.13
N ALA A 75 1.58 1.45 9.38
CA ALA A 75 2.26 1.49 8.10
C ALA A 75 1.47 2.28 7.05
N GLY A 76 0.15 2.40 7.21
CA GLY A 76 -0.67 3.25 6.36
C GLY A 76 -0.31 4.73 6.47
N ILE A 77 0.15 5.18 7.64
CA ILE A 77 0.62 6.55 7.82
C ILE A 77 1.90 6.78 7.01
N ASP A 78 2.84 5.82 7.05
CA ASP A 78 4.06 5.90 6.26
C ASP A 78 3.74 5.99 4.76
N MET A 79 2.81 5.16 4.30
CA MET A 79 2.39 5.17 2.89
C MET A 79 1.71 6.49 2.53
N ALA A 80 0.87 7.04 3.41
CA ALA A 80 0.22 8.32 3.16
C ALA A 80 1.23 9.47 3.02
N LEU A 81 2.26 9.49 3.88
CA LEU A 81 3.33 10.48 3.77
C LEU A 81 4.15 10.28 2.49
N HIS A 82 4.40 9.04 2.10
CA HIS A 82 5.03 8.73 0.82
C HIS A 82 4.21 9.26 -0.35
N LEU A 83 2.88 9.13 -0.30
CA LEU A 83 2.00 9.67 -1.33
C LEU A 83 2.09 11.18 -1.42
N VAL A 84 2.11 11.89 -0.30
CA VAL A 84 2.28 13.34 -0.31
C VAL A 84 3.61 13.72 -0.94
N ALA A 85 4.69 13.02 -0.60
CA ALA A 85 6.00 13.27 -1.19
C ALA A 85 6.01 13.02 -2.70
N ARG A 86 5.37 11.94 -3.15
CA ARG A 86 5.33 11.55 -4.55
C ARG A 86 4.43 12.46 -5.39
N LEU A 87 3.23 12.80 -4.87
CA LEU A 87 2.23 13.55 -5.63
C LEU A 87 2.38 15.05 -5.49
N HIS A 88 3.06 15.53 -4.48
CA HIS A 88 3.29 16.96 -4.25
C HIS A 88 4.78 17.25 -4.12
N SER A 89 5.34 17.09 -2.92
CA SER A 89 6.78 17.30 -2.70
C SER A 89 7.23 16.64 -1.40
N PRO A 90 8.54 16.28 -1.30
CA PRO A 90 9.11 15.81 -0.04
C PRO A 90 9.01 16.85 1.09
N GLU A 91 9.15 18.13 0.77
CA GLU A 91 9.03 19.22 1.74
C GLU A 91 7.64 19.25 2.35
N ARG A 92 6.61 19.10 1.51
CA ARG A 92 5.23 19.08 1.99
C ARG A 92 4.98 17.86 2.89
N ALA A 93 5.53 16.72 2.53
CA ALA A 93 5.42 15.51 3.37
C ALA A 93 6.04 15.74 4.76
N ARG A 94 7.20 16.40 4.83
CA ARG A 94 7.83 16.73 6.11
C ARG A 94 7.01 17.70 6.95
N GLU A 95 6.36 18.68 6.32
CA GLU A 95 5.47 19.60 7.00
C GLU A 95 4.26 18.86 7.61
N VAL A 96 3.63 17.99 6.82
CA VAL A 96 2.50 17.18 7.27
C VAL A 96 2.94 16.27 8.43
N ARG A 97 4.09 15.61 8.30
CA ARG A 97 4.63 14.76 9.35
C ARG A 97 4.78 15.51 10.67
N ARG A 98 5.34 16.71 10.62
CA ARG A 98 5.47 17.57 11.81
C ARG A 98 4.12 17.97 12.38
N TYR A 99 3.21 18.36 11.49
CA TYR A 99 1.89 18.83 11.90
C TYR A 99 1.11 17.75 12.63
N ILE A 100 1.17 16.51 12.15
CA ILE A 100 0.47 15.39 12.80
C ILE A 100 1.29 14.75 13.93
N GLN A 101 2.48 15.27 14.22
CA GLN A 101 3.36 14.76 15.27
C GLN A 101 3.70 13.28 15.10
N TYR A 102 3.91 12.86 13.85
CA TYR A 102 4.27 11.49 13.56
C TYR A 102 5.78 11.30 13.67
N ASP A 103 6.22 10.78 14.79
CA ASP A 103 7.62 10.51 15.08
C ASP A 103 7.71 9.13 15.76
N PRO A 104 7.78 8.05 14.96
CA PRO A 104 7.63 6.69 15.46
C PRO A 104 8.85 6.21 16.24
N GLU A 105 8.90 6.53 17.51
CA GLU A 105 9.87 6.00 18.45
C GLU A 105 9.08 5.28 19.55
N PRO A 106 8.78 3.98 19.36
CA PRO A 106 7.97 3.27 20.33
C PRO A 106 8.70 3.12 21.67
N PRO A 107 7.97 3.16 22.80
CA PRO A 107 8.57 3.04 24.11
C PRO A 107 9.02 1.62 24.44
N VAL A 108 8.67 0.68 23.60
CA VAL A 108 8.98 -0.74 23.77
C VAL A 108 9.57 -1.35 22.53
#